data_67056530645839e18df2eda97d6c8d2f
#
_entry.id   67056530645839e18df2eda97d6c8d2f
#
_cell.length_a   1.000
_cell.length_b   1.000
_cell.length_c   1.000
_cell.angle_alpha   90.00
_cell.angle_beta   90.00
_cell.angle_gamma   90.00
#
_symmetry.space_group_name_H-M   'P 1'
#
loop_
_entity.id
_entity.type
_entity.pdbx_description
1 polymer ?
#
loop_
_entity_poly.entity_id
_entity_poly.type
_entity_poly.pdbx_seq_one_letter_code
_entity_poly.pdbx_strand_id
1 'polypeptide(L)'
;AMGNLQQPLTVGVDWSYVTEGVAPSATQVIHDAIAAVGDHVEVKEIAMPPSYHRLAVDWGKTCAVECLRAHADFYPAQASKYGPGLIWLLELGRSTSAEEYAELQALRDLFRDQLEALFTQVDVVLAPTMPITAPTVDEMERSSLRADSAPFLSFTAPFDYSGHPTLNVPAGIDPEGMPRSLQLIAARFDETKLLAAGALFEKALGPLEYPQL
;
A
#
# COMPACT_ATOMS: atom_id res chain seq x y z
N ALA A 1 10.12 22.87 -7.99
CA ALA A 1 11.49 22.81 -7.52
C ALA A 1 11.50 21.80 -6.35
N MET A 2 12.18 20.66 -6.52
CA MET A 2 12.40 19.70 -5.42
C MET A 2 13.20 20.45 -4.35
N GLY A 3 12.65 20.52 -3.11
CA GLY A 3 13.34 21.15 -1.99
C GLY A 3 14.64 20.38 -1.68
N ASN A 4 15.74 21.11 -1.48
CA ASN A 4 16.95 20.51 -0.93
C ASN A 4 16.62 20.08 0.50
N LEU A 5 16.69 18.77 0.77
CA LEU A 5 16.66 18.25 2.13
C LEU A 5 17.92 18.79 2.85
N GLN A 6 17.73 19.68 3.82
CA GLN A 6 18.83 20.33 4.54
C GLN A 6 19.39 19.48 5.69
N GLN A 7 18.77 18.33 5.98
CA GLN A 7 19.16 17.38 7.02
C GLN A 7 18.93 15.95 6.51
N PRO A 8 19.58 14.94 7.10
CA PRO A 8 19.25 13.55 6.83
C PRO A 8 17.77 13.32 7.03
N LEU A 9 17.14 12.61 6.07
CA LEU A 9 15.73 12.25 6.13
C LEU A 9 15.54 11.18 7.20
N THR A 10 14.58 11.33 8.10
CA THR A 10 14.23 10.29 9.08
C THR A 10 13.24 9.31 8.47
N VAL A 11 13.68 8.07 8.24
CA VAL A 11 12.91 6.99 7.62
C VAL A 11 12.44 6.01 8.68
N GLY A 12 11.13 5.89 8.87
CA GLY A 12 10.53 4.91 9.77
C GLY A 12 10.41 3.54 9.11
N VAL A 13 10.82 2.49 9.83
CA VAL A 13 10.64 1.10 9.40
C VAL A 13 10.05 0.31 10.56
N ASP A 14 8.92 -0.35 10.34
CA ASP A 14 8.41 -1.38 11.23
C ASP A 14 8.86 -2.74 10.71
N TRP A 15 9.86 -3.33 11.39
CA TRP A 15 10.44 -4.58 10.92
C TRP A 15 9.46 -5.76 10.99
N SER A 16 8.51 -5.77 11.92
CA SER A 16 7.47 -6.80 11.95
C SER A 16 6.54 -6.67 10.74
N TYR A 17 6.11 -5.45 10.44
CA TYR A 17 5.24 -5.15 9.30
C TYR A 17 5.86 -5.53 7.95
N VAL A 18 7.17 -5.32 7.77
CA VAL A 18 7.85 -5.58 6.50
C VAL A 18 8.43 -7.00 6.38
N THR A 19 8.28 -7.85 7.40
CA THR A 19 8.79 -9.24 7.39
C THR A 19 7.72 -10.30 7.62
N GLU A 20 6.70 -10.04 8.46
CA GLU A 20 5.70 -11.03 8.78
C GLU A 20 4.74 -11.27 7.61
N GLY A 21 4.74 -12.50 7.08
CA GLY A 21 3.93 -12.84 5.91
C GLY A 21 4.40 -12.22 4.59
N VAL A 22 5.63 -11.71 4.56
CA VAL A 22 6.26 -11.06 3.40
C VAL A 22 7.30 -12.00 2.80
N ALA A 23 7.34 -12.10 1.48
CA ALA A 23 8.35 -12.88 0.79
C ALA A 23 9.77 -12.33 1.07
N PRO A 24 10.78 -13.18 1.26
CA PRO A 24 12.15 -12.73 1.53
C PRO A 24 12.69 -11.74 0.49
N SER A 25 12.33 -11.92 -0.79
CA SER A 25 12.70 -11.00 -1.87
C SER A 25 12.12 -9.60 -1.69
N ALA A 26 10.90 -9.47 -1.17
CA ALA A 26 10.25 -8.18 -0.91
C ALA A 26 10.84 -7.50 0.35
N THR A 27 11.13 -8.26 1.41
CA THR A 27 11.86 -7.73 2.59
C THR A 27 13.26 -7.28 2.22
N GLN A 28 13.98 -8.03 1.36
CA GLN A 28 15.33 -7.69 0.94
C GLN A 28 15.40 -6.33 0.25
N VAL A 29 14.34 -5.92 -0.48
CA VAL A 29 14.25 -4.58 -1.09
C VAL A 29 14.46 -3.47 -0.06
N ILE A 30 13.90 -3.64 1.14
CA ILE A 30 14.00 -2.62 2.20
C ILE A 30 15.45 -2.52 2.70
N HIS A 31 16.12 -3.65 2.92
CA HIS A 31 17.53 -3.67 3.32
C HIS A 31 18.44 -3.07 2.24
N ASP A 32 18.22 -3.45 0.98
CA ASP A 32 19.01 -2.95 -0.17
C ASP A 32 18.84 -1.43 -0.32
N ALA A 33 17.61 -0.94 -0.19
CA ALA A 33 17.28 0.48 -0.31
C ALA A 33 17.94 1.31 0.82
N ILE A 34 17.87 0.84 2.06
CA ILE A 34 18.53 1.50 3.20
C ILE A 34 20.04 1.53 3.00
N ALA A 35 20.64 0.41 2.57
CA ALA A 35 22.07 0.35 2.30
C ALA A 35 22.48 1.30 1.17
N ALA A 36 21.66 1.42 0.11
CA ALA A 36 21.95 2.28 -1.03
C ALA A 36 21.92 3.77 -0.68
N VAL A 37 20.96 4.21 0.14
CA VAL A 37 20.85 5.62 0.53
C VAL A 37 21.87 6.01 1.61
N GLY A 38 22.37 5.05 2.39
CA GLY A 38 23.46 5.24 3.36
C GLY A 38 23.21 6.40 4.32
N ASP A 39 24.22 7.24 4.53
CA ASP A 39 24.22 8.36 5.49
C ASP A 39 23.27 9.53 5.10
N HIS A 40 22.55 9.43 3.97
CA HIS A 40 21.55 10.42 3.59
C HIS A 40 20.24 10.27 4.36
N VAL A 41 20.05 9.17 5.09
CA VAL A 41 18.87 8.90 5.91
C VAL A 41 19.26 8.46 7.32
N GLU A 42 18.42 8.79 8.30
CA GLU A 42 18.43 8.20 9.63
C GLU A 42 17.28 7.18 9.69
N VAL A 43 17.58 5.91 9.87
CA VAL A 43 16.58 4.87 10.01
C VAL A 43 16.12 4.77 11.45
N LYS A 44 14.82 4.90 11.68
CA LYS A 44 14.18 4.79 12.98
C LYS A 44 13.22 3.61 13.00
N GLU A 45 13.36 2.73 13.98
CA GLU A 45 12.38 1.68 14.21
C GLU A 45 11.07 2.29 14.73
N ILE A 46 9.98 1.89 14.15
CA ILE A 46 8.62 2.33 14.49
C ILE A 46 7.70 1.12 14.64
N ALA A 47 6.51 1.34 15.13
CA ALA A 47 5.43 0.35 15.13
C ALA A 47 4.23 0.89 14.36
N MET A 48 3.79 0.19 13.33
CA MET A 48 2.57 0.51 12.59
C MET A 48 1.35 0.33 13.50
N PRO A 49 0.32 1.19 13.39
CA PRO A 49 -0.92 1.00 14.15
C PRO A 49 -1.53 -0.38 13.85
N PRO A 50 -1.82 -1.23 14.86
CA PRO A 50 -2.18 -2.64 14.66
C PRO A 50 -3.48 -2.86 13.87
N SER A 51 -4.29 -1.82 13.75
CA SER A 51 -5.52 -1.85 12.95
C SER A 51 -5.29 -2.02 11.45
N TYR A 52 -4.06 -1.89 10.95
CA TYR A 52 -3.75 -2.06 9.52
C TYR A 52 -4.18 -3.45 9.00
N HIS A 53 -4.06 -4.50 9.80
CA HIS A 53 -4.49 -5.85 9.42
C HIS A 53 -5.99 -5.89 9.12
N ARG A 54 -6.81 -5.36 10.02
CA ARG A 54 -8.26 -5.35 9.84
C ARG A 54 -8.66 -4.49 8.65
N LEU A 55 -7.98 -3.35 8.45
CA LEU A 55 -8.23 -2.49 7.30
C LEU A 55 -7.93 -3.20 5.98
N ALA A 56 -6.84 -3.96 5.89
CA ALA A 56 -6.52 -4.74 4.70
C ALA A 56 -7.56 -5.85 4.43
N VAL A 57 -8.02 -6.55 5.48
CA VAL A 57 -9.02 -7.62 5.37
C VAL A 57 -10.39 -7.09 4.94
N ASP A 58 -10.83 -5.99 5.55
CA ASP A 58 -12.17 -5.44 5.31
C ASP A 58 -12.23 -4.39 4.19
N TRP A 59 -11.10 -4.14 3.50
CA TRP A 59 -11.01 -3.23 2.36
C TRP A 59 -12.11 -3.48 1.32
N GLY A 60 -12.31 -4.75 0.98
CA GLY A 60 -13.32 -5.17 0.01
C GLY A 60 -14.74 -4.74 0.38
N LYS A 61 -15.11 -4.74 1.66
CA LYS A 61 -16.45 -4.32 2.12
C LYS A 61 -16.66 -2.81 1.94
N THR A 62 -15.66 -2.01 2.29
CA THR A 62 -15.73 -0.56 2.08
C THR A 62 -15.87 -0.23 0.60
N CYS A 63 -15.01 -0.79 -0.24
CA CYS A 63 -15.09 -0.64 -1.70
C CYS A 63 -16.45 -1.09 -2.24
N ALA A 64 -16.99 -2.20 -1.74
CA ALA A 64 -18.27 -2.75 -2.17
C ALA A 64 -19.44 -1.82 -1.87
N VAL A 65 -19.51 -1.26 -0.65
CA VAL A 65 -20.56 -0.30 -0.26
C VAL A 65 -20.47 0.98 -1.08
N GLU A 66 -19.26 1.52 -1.25
CA GLU A 66 -19.04 2.75 -2.02
C GLU A 66 -19.31 2.53 -3.52
N CYS A 67 -18.88 1.39 -4.06
CA CYS A 67 -19.16 0.98 -5.43
C CYS A 67 -20.68 0.85 -5.66
N LEU A 68 -21.39 0.18 -4.76
CA LEU A 68 -22.85 0.04 -4.85
C LEU A 68 -23.56 1.40 -4.89
N ARG A 69 -23.13 2.35 -4.05
CA ARG A 69 -23.67 3.72 -4.06
C ARG A 69 -23.41 4.43 -5.38
N ALA A 70 -22.21 4.29 -5.92
CA ALA A 70 -21.85 4.89 -7.22
C ALA A 70 -22.63 4.30 -8.40
N HIS A 71 -23.10 3.05 -8.28
CA HIS A 71 -23.86 2.35 -9.33
C HIS A 71 -25.38 2.34 -9.07
N ALA A 72 -25.90 3.06 -8.07
CA ALA A 72 -27.29 2.98 -7.65
C ALA A 72 -28.31 3.26 -8.78
N ASP A 73 -27.98 4.15 -9.72
CA ASP A 73 -28.88 4.50 -10.84
C ASP A 73 -28.95 3.41 -11.93
N PHE A 74 -28.00 2.46 -11.94
CA PHE A 74 -27.85 1.47 -12.99
C PHE A 74 -28.04 0.04 -12.49
N TYR A 75 -27.68 -0.25 -11.28
CA TYR A 75 -27.76 -1.58 -10.70
C TYR A 75 -28.91 -1.68 -9.69
N PRO A 76 -29.74 -2.75 -9.69
CA PRO A 76 -29.61 -3.98 -10.50
C PRO A 76 -30.27 -3.93 -11.89
N ALA A 77 -30.95 -2.85 -12.26
CA ALA A 77 -31.77 -2.77 -13.49
C ALA A 77 -30.99 -3.13 -14.77
N GLN A 78 -29.67 -2.83 -14.81
CA GLN A 78 -28.79 -3.10 -15.93
C GLN A 78 -27.75 -4.18 -15.62
N ALA A 79 -28.03 -5.11 -14.72
CA ALA A 79 -27.08 -6.15 -14.27
C ALA A 79 -26.45 -6.96 -15.42
N SER A 80 -27.16 -7.15 -16.52
CA SER A 80 -26.64 -7.87 -17.70
C SER A 80 -25.46 -7.18 -18.40
N LYS A 81 -25.21 -5.91 -18.10
CA LYS A 81 -24.06 -5.14 -18.64
C LYS A 81 -22.81 -5.25 -17.78
N TYR A 82 -22.88 -5.90 -16.64
CA TYR A 82 -21.79 -6.01 -15.67
C TYR A 82 -21.12 -7.38 -15.77
N GLY A 83 -19.80 -7.38 -15.68
CA GLY A 83 -19.04 -8.61 -15.55
C GLY A 83 -19.22 -9.26 -14.16
N PRO A 84 -18.96 -10.59 -14.05
CA PRO A 84 -19.22 -11.34 -12.82
C PRO A 84 -18.46 -10.82 -11.59
N GLY A 85 -17.25 -10.33 -11.74
CA GLY A 85 -16.46 -9.76 -10.66
C GLY A 85 -17.10 -8.49 -10.05
N LEU A 86 -17.61 -7.59 -10.92
CA LEU A 86 -18.27 -6.38 -10.42
C LEU A 86 -19.64 -6.68 -9.81
N ILE A 87 -20.40 -7.63 -10.39
CA ILE A 87 -21.64 -8.09 -9.77
C ILE A 87 -21.39 -8.63 -8.37
N TRP A 88 -20.37 -9.45 -8.19
CA TRP A 88 -19.99 -9.96 -6.87
C TRP A 88 -19.69 -8.82 -5.88
N LEU A 89 -18.93 -7.81 -6.29
CA LEU A 89 -18.61 -6.67 -5.45
C LEU A 89 -19.87 -5.87 -5.06
N LEU A 90 -20.78 -5.63 -6.01
CA LEU A 90 -22.03 -4.93 -5.75
C LEU A 90 -22.95 -5.70 -4.79
N GLU A 91 -23.01 -7.04 -4.92
CA GLU A 91 -23.79 -7.88 -3.99
C GLU A 91 -23.14 -7.94 -2.59
N LEU A 92 -21.82 -7.92 -2.49
CA LEU A 92 -21.12 -7.74 -1.23
C LEU A 92 -21.52 -6.40 -0.57
N GLY A 93 -21.58 -5.31 -1.34
CA GLY A 93 -22.03 -4.02 -0.85
C GLY A 93 -23.49 -4.04 -0.34
N ARG A 94 -24.37 -4.81 -1.00
CA ARG A 94 -25.76 -4.99 -0.55
C ARG A 94 -25.88 -5.79 0.74
N SER A 95 -24.97 -6.75 0.96
CA SER A 95 -24.97 -7.60 2.15
C SER A 95 -24.26 -6.96 3.35
N THR A 96 -23.45 -5.94 3.14
CA THR A 96 -22.76 -5.20 4.20
C THR A 96 -23.75 -4.25 4.87
N SER A 97 -23.95 -4.39 6.19
CA SER A 97 -24.86 -3.54 6.92
C SER A 97 -24.34 -2.10 7.08
N ALA A 98 -25.26 -1.16 7.31
CA ALA A 98 -24.89 0.23 7.58
C ALA A 98 -24.06 0.36 8.87
N GLU A 99 -24.34 -0.49 9.86
CA GLU A 99 -23.62 -0.55 11.12
C GLU A 99 -22.18 -1.04 10.92
N GLU A 100 -22.00 -2.14 10.19
CA GLU A 100 -20.69 -2.67 9.84
C GLU A 100 -19.86 -1.65 9.03
N TYR A 101 -20.48 -0.98 8.05
CA TYR A 101 -19.81 0.08 7.30
C TYR A 101 -19.42 1.26 8.21
N ALA A 102 -20.27 1.67 9.17
CA ALA A 102 -19.94 2.72 10.11
C ALA A 102 -18.76 2.37 11.03
N GLU A 103 -18.68 1.10 11.49
CA GLU A 103 -17.52 0.60 12.25
C GLU A 103 -16.22 0.70 11.44
N LEU A 104 -16.26 0.35 10.14
CA LEU A 104 -15.10 0.46 9.27
C LEU A 104 -14.66 1.92 9.07
N GLN A 105 -15.61 2.85 8.96
CA GLN A 105 -15.28 4.28 8.86
C GLN A 105 -14.66 4.81 10.18
N ALA A 106 -15.16 4.37 11.34
CA ALA A 106 -14.56 4.73 12.63
C ALA A 106 -13.14 4.17 12.79
N LEU A 107 -12.90 2.94 12.33
CA LEU A 107 -11.57 2.32 12.31
C LEU A 107 -10.60 3.06 11.36
N ARG A 108 -11.10 3.50 10.20
CA ARG A 108 -10.37 4.34 9.24
C ARG A 108 -9.88 5.63 9.90
N ASP A 109 -10.78 6.33 10.59
CA ASP A 109 -10.46 7.59 11.26
C ASP A 109 -9.43 7.39 12.37
N LEU A 110 -9.60 6.35 13.18
CA LEU A 110 -8.64 5.99 14.23
C LEU A 110 -7.25 5.69 13.65
N PHE A 111 -7.17 4.87 12.60
CA PHE A 111 -5.91 4.54 11.95
C PHE A 111 -5.22 5.77 11.38
N ARG A 112 -5.98 6.65 10.72
CA ARG A 112 -5.46 7.91 10.19
C ARG A 112 -4.83 8.76 11.28
N ASP A 113 -5.53 8.94 12.42
CA ASP A 113 -5.04 9.77 13.52
C ASP A 113 -3.78 9.17 14.17
N GLN A 114 -3.71 7.84 14.30
CA GLN A 114 -2.54 7.13 14.80
C GLN A 114 -1.35 7.25 13.84
N LEU A 115 -1.59 7.19 12.54
CA LEU A 115 -0.54 7.33 11.53
C LEU A 115 -0.03 8.77 11.45
N GLU A 116 -0.89 9.78 11.58
CA GLU A 116 -0.48 11.19 11.69
C GLU A 116 0.42 11.41 12.93
N ALA A 117 0.10 10.79 14.07
CA ALA A 117 0.95 10.85 15.25
C ALA A 117 2.34 10.22 15.02
N LEU A 118 2.42 9.17 14.21
CA LEU A 118 3.69 8.54 13.83
C LEU A 118 4.56 9.53 13.01
N PHE A 119 3.98 10.28 12.08
CA PHE A 119 4.69 11.28 11.27
C PHE A 119 5.20 12.50 12.04
N THR A 120 4.90 12.61 13.34
CA THR A 120 5.60 13.56 14.21
C THR A 120 7.02 13.09 14.58
N GLN A 121 7.36 11.84 14.32
CA GLN A 121 8.62 11.20 14.70
C GLN A 121 9.50 10.83 13.51
N VAL A 122 8.92 10.70 12.32
CA VAL A 122 9.62 10.32 11.08
C VAL A 122 9.10 11.16 9.91
N ASP A 123 9.94 11.36 8.91
CA ASP A 123 9.57 12.11 7.71
C ASP A 123 8.79 11.26 6.71
N VAL A 124 9.21 10.00 6.55
CA VAL A 124 8.54 9.01 5.71
C VAL A 124 8.59 7.64 6.36
N VAL A 125 7.62 6.80 6.03
CA VAL A 125 7.64 5.36 6.34
C VAL A 125 8.05 4.61 5.07
N LEU A 126 8.90 3.58 5.23
CA LEU A 126 9.39 2.74 4.16
C LEU A 126 8.80 1.33 4.30
N ALA A 127 8.21 0.81 3.22
CA ALA A 127 7.64 -0.52 3.15
C ALA A 127 7.83 -1.13 1.74
N PRO A 128 7.69 -2.46 1.58
CA PRO A 128 7.52 -3.05 0.25
C PRO A 128 6.22 -2.54 -0.38
N THR A 129 6.14 -2.49 -1.70
CA THR A 129 4.87 -2.20 -2.39
C THR A 129 3.90 -3.38 -2.32
N MET A 130 4.46 -4.59 -2.41
CA MET A 130 3.73 -5.86 -2.38
C MET A 130 4.42 -6.84 -1.43
N PRO A 131 3.67 -7.69 -0.73
CA PRO A 131 4.24 -8.70 0.15
C PRO A 131 4.88 -9.88 -0.58
N ILE A 132 4.59 -10.04 -1.86
CA ILE A 132 5.06 -11.14 -2.71
C ILE A 132 5.48 -10.63 -4.09
N THR A 133 6.19 -11.45 -4.84
CA THR A 133 6.39 -11.27 -6.28
C THR A 133 5.05 -11.31 -7.02
N ALA A 134 4.94 -10.60 -8.15
CA ALA A 134 3.72 -10.60 -8.96
C ALA A 134 3.31 -12.04 -9.33
N PRO A 135 2.08 -12.45 -8.99
CA PRO A 135 1.60 -13.80 -9.31
C PRO A 135 1.37 -13.97 -10.81
N THR A 136 1.42 -15.21 -11.27
CA THR A 136 1.01 -15.55 -12.63
C THR A 136 -0.49 -15.32 -12.84
N VAL A 137 -0.91 -15.21 -14.12
CA VAL A 137 -2.35 -15.10 -14.46
C VAL A 137 -3.14 -16.29 -13.92
N ASP A 138 -2.60 -17.50 -14.04
CA ASP A 138 -3.23 -18.72 -13.53
C ASP A 138 -3.38 -18.74 -12.00
N GLU A 139 -2.42 -18.18 -11.27
CA GLU A 139 -2.49 -18.02 -9.82
C GLU A 139 -3.53 -16.99 -9.43
N MET A 140 -3.58 -15.85 -10.15
CA MET A 140 -4.61 -14.83 -9.96
C MET A 140 -6.02 -15.32 -10.24
N GLU A 141 -6.20 -16.14 -11.26
CA GLU A 141 -7.51 -16.74 -11.58
C GLU A 141 -7.94 -17.77 -10.53
N ARG A 142 -7.00 -18.52 -9.98
CA ARG A 142 -7.24 -19.53 -8.93
C ARG A 142 -7.43 -18.90 -7.55
N SER A 143 -6.60 -17.96 -7.19
CA SER A 143 -6.84 -17.12 -6.02
C SER A 143 -8.02 -16.23 -6.36
N SER A 144 -9.25 -16.70 -6.09
CA SER A 144 -10.39 -15.83 -6.27
C SER A 144 -10.06 -14.52 -5.52
N LEU A 145 -9.93 -13.42 -6.23
CA LEU A 145 -9.79 -12.04 -5.72
C LEU A 145 -10.81 -11.69 -4.62
N ARG A 146 -11.64 -12.63 -4.24
CA ARG A 146 -12.86 -12.54 -3.48
C ARG A 146 -12.70 -12.77 -1.99
N ALA A 147 -11.83 -13.69 -1.58
CA ALA A 147 -11.70 -14.04 -0.15
C ALA A 147 -10.27 -13.85 0.38
N ASP A 148 -9.25 -13.97 -0.48
CA ASP A 148 -7.85 -13.99 -0.08
C ASP A 148 -7.04 -12.80 -0.63
N SER A 149 -7.69 -11.68 -0.98
CA SER A 149 -6.99 -10.49 -1.47
C SER A 149 -6.27 -9.71 -0.36
N ALA A 150 -6.64 -9.92 0.90
CA ALA A 150 -6.05 -9.20 2.03
C ALA A 150 -4.51 -9.26 2.09
N PRO A 151 -3.85 -10.40 1.83
CA PRO A 151 -2.38 -10.43 1.77
C PRO A 151 -1.81 -9.51 0.71
N PHE A 152 -2.43 -9.40 -0.47
CA PHE A 152 -1.96 -8.53 -1.55
C PHE A 152 -2.16 -7.05 -1.25
N LEU A 153 -3.10 -6.72 -0.38
CA LEU A 153 -3.51 -5.35 -0.08
C LEU A 153 -2.88 -4.81 1.22
N SER A 154 -2.09 -5.61 1.92
CA SER A 154 -1.54 -5.27 3.24
C SER A 154 -0.69 -3.99 3.24
N PHE A 155 -0.03 -3.67 2.12
CA PHE A 155 0.81 -2.49 1.99
C PHE A 155 0.15 -1.32 1.24
N THR A 156 -1.06 -1.47 0.71
CA THR A 156 -1.75 -0.43 -0.06
C THR A 156 -3.06 0.01 0.59
N ALA A 157 -3.95 -0.92 0.91
CA ALA A 157 -5.26 -0.61 1.47
C ALA A 157 -5.24 0.28 2.73
N PRO A 158 -4.34 0.10 3.71
CA PRO A 158 -4.30 0.98 4.88
C PRO A 158 -4.05 2.45 4.53
N PHE A 159 -3.24 2.72 3.52
CA PHE A 159 -2.91 4.09 3.10
C PHE A 159 -4.01 4.70 2.22
N ASP A 160 -4.69 3.89 1.41
CA ASP A 160 -5.91 4.32 0.72
C ASP A 160 -7.01 4.72 1.73
N TYR A 161 -7.15 3.95 2.82
CA TYR A 161 -8.07 4.30 3.90
C TYR A 161 -7.70 5.59 4.59
N SER A 162 -6.44 5.75 4.97
CA SER A 162 -6.00 6.90 5.75
C SER A 162 -5.84 8.18 4.91
N GLY A 163 -5.68 8.04 3.58
CA GLY A 163 -5.47 9.14 2.66
C GLY A 163 -4.08 9.78 2.78
N HIS A 164 -3.09 8.99 3.24
CA HIS A 164 -1.69 9.41 3.22
C HIS A 164 -1.12 9.23 1.82
N PRO A 165 -0.34 10.19 1.33
CA PRO A 165 0.30 10.08 0.02
C PRO A 165 1.36 8.99 0.04
N THR A 166 1.39 8.18 -1.01
CA THR A 166 2.36 7.11 -1.22
C THR A 166 3.08 7.26 -2.55
N LEU A 167 4.32 6.82 -2.60
CA LEU A 167 5.15 6.83 -3.80
C LEU A 167 5.88 5.50 -3.94
N ASN A 168 5.69 4.84 -5.07
CA ASN A 168 6.45 3.64 -5.40
C ASN A 168 7.73 3.99 -6.14
N VAL A 169 8.84 3.42 -5.70
CA VAL A 169 10.15 3.55 -6.34
C VAL A 169 10.60 2.17 -6.80
N PRO A 170 10.95 2.00 -8.08
CA PRO A 170 11.54 0.76 -8.57
C PRO A 170 12.84 0.42 -7.81
N ALA A 171 12.98 -0.85 -7.39
CA ALA A 171 14.08 -1.26 -6.52
C ALA A 171 14.74 -2.59 -6.95
N GLY A 172 14.91 -2.77 -8.24
CA GLY A 172 15.61 -3.91 -8.81
C GLY A 172 14.70 -4.97 -9.40
N ILE A 173 15.30 -6.08 -9.73
CA ILE A 173 14.68 -7.27 -10.32
C ILE A 173 15.00 -8.44 -9.39
N ASP A 174 14.04 -9.32 -9.14
CA ASP A 174 14.26 -10.52 -8.34
C ASP A 174 14.98 -11.62 -9.15
N PRO A 175 15.40 -12.73 -8.49
CA PRO A 175 16.08 -13.82 -9.17
C PRO A 175 15.24 -14.48 -10.27
N GLU A 176 13.92 -14.37 -10.21
CA GLU A 176 12.96 -14.89 -11.19
C GLU A 176 12.73 -13.92 -12.37
N GLY A 177 13.41 -12.76 -12.37
CA GLY A 177 13.30 -11.75 -13.43
C GLY A 177 12.12 -10.77 -13.27
N MET A 178 11.44 -10.78 -12.11
CA MET A 178 10.29 -9.92 -11.85
C MET A 178 10.71 -8.58 -11.21
N PRO A 179 10.07 -7.45 -11.59
CA PRO A 179 10.39 -6.16 -11.00
C PRO A 179 10.00 -6.11 -9.52
N ARG A 180 10.87 -5.52 -8.70
CA ARG A 180 10.62 -5.21 -7.30
C ARG A 180 10.50 -3.72 -7.09
N SER A 181 9.73 -3.30 -6.10
CA SER A 181 9.58 -1.91 -5.73
C SER A 181 9.44 -1.74 -4.22
N LEU A 182 9.88 -0.59 -3.75
CA LEU A 182 9.58 -0.10 -2.41
C LEU A 182 8.47 0.96 -2.49
N GLN A 183 7.82 1.18 -1.36
CA GLN A 183 6.84 2.23 -1.17
C GLN A 183 7.31 3.17 -0.06
N LEU A 184 7.24 4.46 -0.34
CA LEU A 184 7.40 5.53 0.64
C LEU A 184 6.02 6.10 0.96
N ILE A 185 5.77 6.36 2.23
CA ILE A 185 4.54 6.97 2.73
C ILE A 185 4.92 8.23 3.49
N ALA A 186 4.20 9.35 3.31
CA ALA A 186 4.43 10.59 4.05
C ALA A 186 3.17 11.05 4.77
N ALA A 187 3.32 12.07 5.62
CA ALA A 187 2.19 12.76 6.24
C ALA A 187 1.22 13.28 5.18
N ARG A 188 -0.05 13.40 5.54
CA ARG A 188 -1.06 13.93 4.63
C ARG A 188 -0.71 15.35 4.19
N PHE A 189 -0.88 15.62 2.89
CA PHE A 189 -0.57 16.90 2.24
C PHE A 189 0.93 17.25 2.23
N ASP A 190 1.82 16.29 2.51
CA ASP A 190 3.28 16.48 2.41
C ASP A 190 3.88 15.74 1.19
N GLU A 191 3.22 15.85 0.05
CA GLU A 191 3.67 15.28 -1.23
C GLU A 191 5.04 15.85 -1.64
N THR A 192 5.34 17.07 -1.23
CA THR A 192 6.64 17.69 -1.52
C THR A 192 7.78 16.92 -0.86
N LYS A 193 7.64 16.54 0.41
CA LYS A 193 8.61 15.73 1.14
C LYS A 193 8.69 14.32 0.55
N LEU A 194 7.53 13.73 0.25
CA LEU A 194 7.44 12.41 -0.37
C LEU A 194 8.21 12.34 -1.70
N LEU A 195 8.02 13.32 -2.58
CA LEU A 195 8.71 13.39 -3.87
C LEU A 195 10.22 13.63 -3.70
N ALA A 196 10.63 14.43 -2.72
CA ALA A 196 12.04 14.63 -2.42
C ALA A 196 12.70 13.36 -1.89
N ALA A 197 12.02 12.62 -1.00
CA ALA A 197 12.46 11.31 -0.52
C ALA A 197 12.55 10.31 -1.68
N GLY A 198 11.51 10.23 -2.52
CA GLY A 198 11.50 9.35 -3.69
C GLY A 198 12.67 9.60 -4.64
N ALA A 199 12.97 10.86 -4.94
CA ALA A 199 14.11 11.23 -5.78
C ALA A 199 15.46 10.84 -5.15
N LEU A 200 15.58 10.89 -3.82
CA LEU A 200 16.76 10.41 -3.10
C LEU A 200 16.94 8.90 -3.28
N PHE A 201 15.89 8.11 -3.03
CA PHE A 201 15.91 6.67 -3.18
C PHE A 201 16.14 6.24 -4.64
N GLU A 202 15.42 6.84 -5.60
CA GLU A 202 15.60 6.56 -7.04
C GLU A 202 17.04 6.80 -7.48
N LYS A 203 17.64 7.92 -7.06
CA LYS A 203 19.04 8.23 -7.37
C LYS A 203 20.02 7.23 -6.76
N ALA A 204 19.78 6.79 -5.53
CA ALA A 204 20.65 5.88 -4.80
C ALA A 204 20.58 4.45 -5.38
N LEU A 205 19.39 4.00 -5.75
CA LEU A 205 19.15 2.68 -6.34
C LEU A 205 19.63 2.59 -7.80
N GLY A 206 19.72 3.73 -8.48
CA GLY A 206 20.14 3.81 -9.87
C GLY A 206 19.06 3.39 -10.88
N PRO A 207 19.35 3.49 -12.18
CA PRO A 207 18.41 3.12 -13.21
C PRO A 207 18.22 1.59 -13.27
N LEU A 208 16.96 1.17 -13.44
CA LEU A 208 16.67 -0.23 -13.76
C LEU A 208 16.98 -0.53 -15.22
N GLU A 209 17.58 -1.70 -15.47
CA GLU A 209 17.61 -2.24 -16.81
C GLU A 209 16.18 -2.64 -17.22
N TYR A 210 15.73 -2.14 -18.38
CA TYR A 210 14.46 -2.55 -18.93
C TYR A 210 14.51 -4.03 -19.32
N PRO A 211 13.43 -4.80 -19.07
CA PRO A 211 13.40 -6.19 -19.54
C PRO A 211 13.59 -6.21 -21.05
N GLN A 212 14.49 -7.08 -21.51
CA GLN A 212 14.67 -7.34 -22.93
C GLN A 212 13.48 -8.20 -23.38
N LEU A 213 12.59 -7.62 -24.20
CA LEU A 213 11.45 -8.31 -24.80
C LEU A 213 11.88 -9.23 -25.95
#